data_0cd70329bf3f477784a968204c26e85d
#
_entry.id   0cd70329bf3f477784a968204c26e85d
#
_cell.length_a   1.000
_cell.length_b   1.000
_cell.length_c   1.000
_cell.angle_alpha   90.00
_cell.angle_beta   90.00
_cell.angle_gamma   90.00
#
_symmetry.space_group_name_H-M   'P 1'
#
loop_
_entity.id
_entity.type
_entity.pdbx_description
1 polymer ?
#
loop_
_entity_poly.entity_id
_entity_poly.type
_entity_poly.pdbx_seq_one_letter_code
_entity_poly.pdbx_strand_id
1 'polypeptide(L)'
;MKTMMGIIFANIYDKNMGELTYLRTMASVPYGGRYRQVDFPLSNMSNSGIRHIGIVTKEKYQSLMNHIGSGQEWDVDLEEGGLQYLNPFAMGHDNGGSDGRYRGKLDALKCAMSFLELSKEDYVVLVDGSVLCAMDYREVLKSHVESGADVTVVVKDGICDGQREVDMAVRLDEMGKVADIACNYAAPQGFYASAGAFIISRELLMEKVQEAVARDRYHLERDLVMHGYHKDLKINAYPFAGVALYNESELE
;
A
#
# COMPACT_ATOMS: atom_id res chain seq x y z
N MET A 1 9.21 -18.94 -12.03
CA MET A 1 9.51 -17.51 -11.76
C MET A 1 8.46 -17.04 -10.76
N LYS A 2 8.84 -16.32 -9.70
CA LYS A 2 7.88 -15.82 -8.72
C LYS A 2 7.05 -14.71 -9.36
N THR A 3 5.72 -14.76 -9.19
CA THR A 3 4.77 -13.83 -9.78
C THR A 3 4.21 -12.89 -8.72
N MET A 4 3.84 -11.67 -9.12
CA MET A 4 3.38 -10.63 -8.20
C MET A 4 2.20 -9.86 -8.79
N MET A 5 1.16 -9.66 -7.98
CA MET A 5 0.05 -8.77 -8.25
C MET A 5 0.16 -7.49 -7.40
N GLY A 6 -0.59 -6.45 -7.76
CA GLY A 6 -0.58 -5.17 -7.08
C GLY A 6 -1.91 -4.81 -6.43
N ILE A 7 -1.86 -4.17 -5.26
CA ILE A 7 -3.01 -3.48 -4.66
C ILE A 7 -2.60 -2.06 -4.31
N ILE A 8 -3.36 -1.08 -4.84
CA ILE A 8 -3.17 0.34 -4.56
C ILE A 8 -4.30 0.82 -3.64
N PHE A 9 -3.94 1.35 -2.47
CA PHE A 9 -4.89 2.00 -1.57
C PHE A 9 -5.06 3.47 -1.97
N ALA A 10 -6.15 3.79 -2.65
CA ALA A 10 -6.33 5.11 -3.24
C ALA A 10 -6.86 6.16 -2.24
N ASN A 11 -7.57 5.78 -1.18
CA ASN A 11 -8.18 6.71 -0.24
C ASN A 11 -8.61 6.11 1.10
N ILE A 12 -7.79 5.28 1.71
CA ILE A 12 -8.12 4.72 3.04
C ILE A 12 -7.89 5.74 4.15
N TYR A 13 -6.82 6.51 4.07
CA TYR A 13 -6.39 7.52 5.06
C TYR A 13 -6.19 8.90 4.41
N ASP A 14 -7.15 9.32 3.56
CA ASP A 14 -7.08 10.63 2.91
C ASP A 14 -7.04 11.76 3.93
N LYS A 15 -6.06 12.65 3.77
CA LYS A 15 -5.99 13.91 4.50
C LYS A 15 -6.92 14.94 3.85
N ASN A 16 -7.45 15.84 4.66
CA ASN A 16 -8.22 16.98 4.12
C ASN A 16 -7.24 18.04 3.60
N MET A 17 -7.16 18.18 2.29
CA MET A 17 -6.34 19.15 1.58
C MET A 17 -7.23 20.26 0.96
N GLY A 18 -8.22 20.72 1.71
CA GLY A 18 -9.12 21.79 1.27
C GLY A 18 -9.81 21.49 -0.07
N GLU A 19 -9.74 22.43 -1.03
CA GLU A 19 -10.35 22.30 -2.34
C GLU A 19 -9.76 21.16 -3.18
N LEU A 20 -8.51 20.78 -2.96
CA LEU A 20 -7.84 19.72 -3.70
C LEU A 20 -8.50 18.35 -3.48
N THR A 21 -9.01 18.08 -2.28
CA THR A 21 -9.63 16.79 -1.92
C THR A 21 -11.12 16.88 -1.64
N TYR A 22 -11.77 18.03 -1.90
CA TYR A 22 -13.20 18.18 -1.64
C TYR A 22 -14.06 17.21 -2.47
N LEU A 23 -13.75 17.04 -3.77
CA LEU A 23 -14.48 16.19 -4.71
C LEU A 23 -13.67 15.00 -5.24
N ARG A 24 -12.47 14.76 -4.71
CA ARG A 24 -11.56 13.70 -5.20
C ARG A 24 -10.72 13.09 -4.11
N THR A 25 -10.23 11.89 -4.37
CA THR A 25 -9.27 11.19 -3.50
C THR A 25 -7.89 11.83 -3.55
N MET A 26 -7.05 11.63 -2.53
CA MET A 26 -5.64 12.03 -2.55
C MET A 26 -4.93 11.47 -3.78
N ALA A 27 -5.13 10.19 -4.09
CA ALA A 27 -4.52 9.53 -5.25
C ALA A 27 -4.89 10.20 -6.60
N SER A 28 -6.00 10.94 -6.69
CA SER A 28 -6.41 11.67 -7.89
C SER A 28 -6.06 13.16 -7.90
N VAL A 29 -5.30 13.64 -6.91
CA VAL A 29 -4.79 15.02 -6.90
C VAL A 29 -3.78 15.20 -8.03
N PRO A 30 -3.90 16.27 -8.84
CA PRO A 30 -2.96 16.57 -9.90
C PRO A 30 -1.54 16.82 -9.39
N TYR A 31 -0.54 16.36 -10.14
CA TYR A 31 0.86 16.56 -9.86
C TYR A 31 1.63 16.87 -11.15
N GLY A 32 2.51 17.87 -11.12
CA GLY A 32 3.34 18.22 -12.27
C GLY A 32 2.55 18.66 -13.51
N GLY A 33 1.33 19.17 -13.35
CA GLY A 33 0.46 19.71 -14.38
C GLY A 33 -0.30 18.66 -15.22
N ARG A 34 0.30 17.51 -15.54
CA ARG A 34 -0.30 16.47 -16.40
C ARG A 34 -0.71 15.22 -15.62
N TYR A 35 0.07 14.84 -14.64
CA TYR A 35 -0.07 13.58 -13.90
C TYR A 35 -1.01 13.73 -12.71
N ARG A 36 -1.39 12.58 -12.15
CA ARG A 36 -2.01 12.47 -10.82
C ARG A 36 -1.15 11.56 -9.96
N GLN A 37 -1.31 11.63 -8.65
CA GLN A 37 -0.47 10.85 -7.74
C GLN A 37 -0.50 9.35 -8.03
N VAL A 38 -1.67 8.81 -8.35
CA VAL A 38 -1.86 7.38 -8.69
C VAL A 38 -1.07 6.92 -9.92
N ASP A 39 -0.68 7.83 -10.81
CA ASP A 39 0.07 7.47 -12.02
C ASP A 39 1.46 6.91 -11.67
N PHE A 40 2.03 7.32 -10.55
CA PHE A 40 3.33 6.83 -10.08
C PHE A 40 3.27 5.35 -9.66
N PRO A 41 2.43 4.92 -8.71
CA PRO A 41 2.34 3.51 -8.35
C PRO A 41 1.87 2.64 -9.52
N LEU A 42 0.96 3.10 -10.40
CA LEU A 42 0.56 2.37 -11.60
C LEU A 42 1.72 2.19 -12.56
N SER A 43 2.50 3.24 -12.83
CA SER A 43 3.68 3.16 -13.70
C SER A 43 4.75 2.25 -13.11
N ASN A 44 5.01 2.33 -11.79
CA ASN A 44 5.94 1.44 -11.12
C ASN A 44 5.52 -0.03 -11.23
N MET A 45 4.23 -0.34 -11.05
CA MET A 45 3.68 -1.70 -11.20
C MET A 45 3.83 -2.18 -12.63
N SER A 46 3.38 -1.38 -13.61
CA SER A 46 3.49 -1.72 -15.03
C SER A 46 4.95 -1.95 -15.46
N ASN A 47 5.86 -1.05 -15.10
CA ASN A 47 7.30 -1.18 -15.39
C ASN A 47 7.95 -2.38 -14.68
N SER A 48 7.40 -2.81 -13.56
CA SER A 48 7.81 -4.02 -12.84
C SER A 48 7.20 -5.30 -13.40
N GLY A 49 6.40 -5.22 -14.47
CA GLY A 49 5.74 -6.37 -15.09
C GLY A 49 4.49 -6.86 -14.35
N ILE A 50 3.94 -6.07 -13.44
CA ILE A 50 2.69 -6.38 -12.74
C ILE A 50 1.53 -5.96 -13.65
N ARG A 51 0.66 -6.92 -13.98
CA ARG A 51 -0.49 -6.73 -14.89
C ARG A 51 -1.84 -6.93 -14.21
N HIS A 52 -1.85 -7.56 -13.06
CA HIS A 52 -3.04 -7.78 -12.24
C HIS A 52 -3.05 -6.80 -11.07
N ILE A 53 -3.88 -5.75 -11.15
CA ILE A 53 -3.86 -4.63 -10.22
C ILE A 53 -5.26 -4.36 -9.67
N GLY A 54 -5.39 -4.37 -8.34
CA GLY A 54 -6.59 -3.93 -7.62
C GLY A 54 -6.42 -2.50 -7.09
N ILE A 55 -7.40 -1.64 -7.35
CA ILE A 55 -7.44 -0.29 -6.78
C ILE A 55 -8.52 -0.23 -5.71
N VAL A 56 -8.11 -0.18 -4.46
CA VAL A 56 -9.02 -0.05 -3.32
C VAL A 56 -9.47 1.39 -3.22
N THR A 57 -10.78 1.59 -3.31
CA THR A 57 -11.41 2.91 -3.22
C THR A 57 -12.53 2.90 -2.19
N LYS A 58 -12.83 4.05 -1.58
CA LYS A 58 -13.85 4.22 -0.56
C LYS A 58 -14.93 5.22 -1.00
N GLU A 59 -14.56 6.46 -1.13
CA GLU A 59 -15.44 7.57 -1.51
C GLU A 59 -14.74 8.53 -2.48
N LYS A 60 -15.46 9.44 -3.12
CA LYS A 60 -14.92 10.47 -4.04
C LYS A 60 -14.07 9.91 -5.19
N TYR A 61 -14.28 8.67 -5.56
CA TYR A 61 -13.42 7.94 -6.52
C TYR A 61 -13.77 8.21 -8.00
N GLN A 62 -14.84 8.93 -8.30
CA GLN A 62 -15.25 9.17 -9.70
C GLN A 62 -14.16 9.83 -10.54
N SER A 63 -13.46 10.83 -9.97
CA SER A 63 -12.35 11.51 -10.63
C SER A 63 -11.16 10.58 -10.88
N LEU A 64 -10.92 9.63 -9.96
CA LEU A 64 -9.90 8.59 -10.10
C LEU A 64 -10.24 7.63 -11.24
N MET A 65 -11.46 7.09 -11.23
CA MET A 65 -11.94 6.17 -12.27
C MET A 65 -11.94 6.80 -13.67
N ASN A 66 -12.37 8.05 -13.77
CA ASN A 66 -12.37 8.78 -15.05
C ASN A 66 -10.94 9.00 -15.60
N HIS A 67 -9.95 9.15 -14.72
CA HIS A 67 -8.56 9.35 -15.11
C HIS A 67 -7.90 8.03 -15.54
N ILE A 68 -8.04 6.99 -14.75
CA ILE A 68 -7.38 5.70 -15.01
C ILE A 68 -8.09 4.93 -16.12
N GLY A 69 -9.43 5.05 -16.22
CA GLY A 69 -10.23 4.32 -17.20
C GLY A 69 -10.06 2.80 -17.04
N SER A 70 -9.71 2.14 -18.15
CA SER A 70 -9.46 0.69 -18.19
C SER A 70 -8.01 0.29 -17.83
N GLY A 71 -7.13 1.25 -17.59
CA GLY A 71 -5.69 0.97 -17.37
C GLY A 71 -4.87 0.85 -18.65
N GLN A 72 -5.47 1.11 -19.82
CA GLN A 72 -4.81 0.93 -21.12
C GLN A 72 -3.51 1.74 -21.25
N GLU A 73 -3.42 2.92 -20.63
CA GLU A 73 -2.20 3.75 -20.67
C GLU A 73 -1.00 3.11 -19.94
N TRP A 74 -1.25 2.11 -19.09
CA TRP A 74 -0.23 1.35 -18.35
C TRP A 74 -0.04 -0.09 -18.84
N ASP A 75 -0.58 -0.44 -20.01
CA ASP A 75 -0.52 -1.81 -20.52
C ASP A 75 -1.10 -2.85 -19.54
N VAL A 76 -2.09 -2.46 -18.76
CA VAL A 76 -2.78 -3.33 -17.79
C VAL A 76 -4.10 -3.74 -18.42
N ASP A 77 -4.09 -4.79 -19.23
CA ASP A 77 -5.27 -5.27 -19.89
C ASP A 77 -5.92 -6.47 -19.18
N LEU A 78 -7.11 -6.86 -19.66
CA LEU A 78 -7.92 -7.92 -19.04
C LEU A 78 -7.38 -9.34 -19.28
N GLU A 79 -6.45 -9.55 -20.22
CA GLU A 79 -5.95 -10.89 -20.55
C GLU A 79 -5.08 -11.48 -19.44
N GLU A 80 -4.37 -10.63 -18.69
CA GLU A 80 -3.51 -11.03 -17.57
C GLU A 80 -4.10 -10.64 -16.19
N GLY A 81 -5.43 -10.55 -16.06
CA GLY A 81 -6.11 -10.15 -14.83
C GLY A 81 -6.56 -8.69 -14.81
N GLY A 82 -5.79 -7.81 -15.44
CA GLY A 82 -6.16 -6.43 -15.68
C GLY A 82 -6.29 -5.56 -14.43
N LEU A 83 -6.88 -4.38 -14.61
CA LEU A 83 -7.14 -3.43 -13.56
C LEU A 83 -8.58 -3.57 -13.05
N GLN A 84 -8.73 -3.72 -11.72
CA GLN A 84 -10.04 -3.83 -11.07
C GLN A 84 -10.19 -2.78 -9.97
N TYR A 85 -11.38 -2.15 -9.91
CA TYR A 85 -11.74 -1.25 -8.82
C TYR A 85 -12.42 -2.03 -7.70
N LEU A 86 -11.81 -2.01 -6.53
CA LEU A 86 -12.23 -2.72 -5.33
C LEU A 86 -12.89 -1.73 -4.38
N ASN A 87 -14.20 -1.55 -4.52
CA ASN A 87 -14.96 -0.65 -3.65
C ASN A 87 -15.95 -1.43 -2.76
N PRO A 88 -16.34 -0.89 -1.59
CA PRO A 88 -17.16 -1.62 -0.62
C PRO A 88 -18.52 -2.04 -1.16
N PHE A 89 -19.08 -1.26 -2.07
CA PHE A 89 -20.42 -1.49 -2.62
C PHE A 89 -20.43 -2.51 -3.77
N ALA A 90 -19.34 -2.61 -4.54
CA ALA A 90 -19.24 -3.52 -5.66
C ALA A 90 -19.00 -4.97 -5.23
N MET A 91 -18.44 -5.19 -4.04
CA MET A 91 -18.01 -6.51 -3.58
C MET A 91 -19.09 -7.28 -2.79
N GLY A 92 -20.31 -6.73 -2.65
CA GLY A 92 -21.49 -7.44 -2.13
C GLY A 92 -21.37 -7.94 -0.68
N HIS A 93 -20.45 -7.40 0.10
CA HIS A 93 -20.30 -7.82 1.50
C HIS A 93 -21.15 -6.98 2.45
N ASP A 94 -22.13 -7.63 3.05
CA ASP A 94 -22.78 -7.23 4.30
C ASP A 94 -21.79 -7.33 5.47
N ASN A 95 -20.76 -6.49 5.46
CA ASN A 95 -19.98 -6.29 6.67
C ASN A 95 -20.75 -5.31 7.54
N GLY A 96 -21.24 -5.77 8.66
CA GLY A 96 -22.07 -5.06 9.64
C GLY A 96 -21.51 -3.74 10.22
N GLY A 97 -20.79 -3.00 9.44
CA GLY A 97 -20.45 -1.60 9.62
C GLY A 97 -21.48 -0.75 8.90
N SER A 98 -22.29 -0.07 9.64
CA SER A 98 -23.54 0.61 9.26
C SER A 98 -23.44 1.73 8.22
N ASP A 99 -22.26 2.04 7.63
CA ASP A 99 -22.11 3.19 6.73
C ASP A 99 -21.21 2.98 5.49
N GLY A 100 -20.84 1.74 5.17
CA GLY A 100 -20.05 1.42 3.97
C GLY A 100 -18.60 1.95 4.00
N ARG A 101 -18.06 2.27 5.17
CA ARG A 101 -16.71 2.83 5.32
C ARG A 101 -15.73 1.78 5.82
N TYR A 102 -14.57 1.70 5.17
CA TYR A 102 -13.45 0.92 5.69
C TYR A 102 -12.87 1.57 6.94
N ARG A 103 -12.61 0.78 7.98
CA ARG A 103 -11.96 1.20 9.22
C ARG A 103 -10.44 1.28 9.08
N GLY A 104 -9.89 0.59 8.06
CA GLY A 104 -8.48 0.58 7.75
C GLY A 104 -8.15 -0.30 6.54
N LYS A 105 -6.88 -0.43 6.19
CA LYS A 105 -6.41 -1.20 5.03
C LYS A 105 -6.76 -2.69 5.13
N LEU A 106 -6.71 -3.31 6.33
CA LEU A 106 -7.08 -4.72 6.50
C LEU A 106 -8.58 -4.97 6.30
N ASP A 107 -9.43 -4.03 6.72
CA ASP A 107 -10.87 -4.09 6.49
C ASP A 107 -11.19 -3.99 4.99
N ALA A 108 -10.49 -3.11 4.28
CA ALA A 108 -10.58 -2.99 2.83
C ALA A 108 -10.11 -4.26 2.10
N LEU A 109 -9.00 -4.86 2.54
CA LEU A 109 -8.51 -6.14 2.02
C LEU A 109 -9.47 -7.29 2.31
N LYS A 110 -10.16 -7.29 3.45
CA LYS A 110 -11.21 -8.27 3.75
C LYS A 110 -12.36 -8.19 2.74
N CYS A 111 -12.77 -6.98 2.37
CA CYS A 111 -13.77 -6.78 1.32
C CYS A 111 -13.25 -7.20 -0.07
N ALA A 112 -11.95 -7.08 -0.32
CA ALA A 112 -11.29 -7.50 -1.55
C ALA A 112 -10.84 -8.97 -1.56
N MET A 113 -11.29 -9.80 -0.61
CA MET A 113 -10.82 -11.18 -0.45
C MET A 113 -11.04 -12.01 -1.72
N SER A 114 -12.18 -11.89 -2.37
CA SER A 114 -12.48 -12.62 -3.62
C SER A 114 -11.49 -12.28 -4.75
N PHE A 115 -11.01 -11.04 -4.82
CA PHE A 115 -9.97 -10.64 -5.77
C PHE A 115 -8.65 -11.38 -5.48
N LEU A 116 -8.28 -11.51 -4.20
CA LEU A 116 -7.09 -12.27 -3.79
C LEU A 116 -7.25 -13.78 -4.01
N GLU A 117 -8.43 -14.35 -3.73
CA GLU A 117 -8.73 -15.78 -3.89
C GLU A 117 -8.71 -16.24 -5.34
N LEU A 118 -9.19 -15.40 -6.26
CA LEU A 118 -9.22 -15.68 -7.69
C LEU A 118 -7.86 -15.47 -8.37
N SER A 119 -6.95 -14.79 -7.72
CA SER A 119 -5.61 -14.50 -8.20
C SER A 119 -4.71 -15.73 -8.17
N LYS A 120 -3.72 -15.80 -9.08
CA LYS A 120 -2.78 -16.92 -9.21
C LYS A 120 -1.36 -16.56 -8.81
N GLU A 121 -1.09 -15.29 -8.57
CA GLU A 121 0.21 -14.77 -8.24
C GLU A 121 0.67 -15.23 -6.84
N ASP A 122 1.99 -15.41 -6.69
CA ASP A 122 2.58 -15.86 -5.44
C ASP A 122 2.59 -14.76 -4.37
N TYR A 123 2.83 -13.50 -4.80
CA TYR A 123 3.06 -12.34 -3.93
C TYR A 123 2.12 -11.19 -4.27
N VAL A 124 1.92 -10.34 -3.27
CA VAL A 124 1.16 -9.09 -3.39
C VAL A 124 2.07 -7.92 -2.99
N VAL A 125 2.16 -6.91 -3.86
CA VAL A 125 2.68 -5.60 -3.47
C VAL A 125 1.50 -4.70 -3.09
N LEU A 126 1.53 -4.20 -1.87
CA LEU A 126 0.55 -3.26 -1.29
C LEU A 126 1.17 -1.86 -1.30
N VAL A 127 0.50 -0.88 -1.90
CA VAL A 127 1.07 0.47 -2.09
C VAL A 127 0.05 1.54 -1.78
N ASP A 128 0.48 2.61 -1.14
CA ASP A 128 -0.32 3.82 -0.97
C ASP A 128 -0.39 4.63 -2.27
N GLY A 129 -1.60 4.98 -2.70
CA GLY A 129 -1.85 5.66 -3.97
C GLY A 129 -1.41 7.13 -4.02
N SER A 130 -0.97 7.69 -2.89
CA SER A 130 -0.50 9.08 -2.76
C SER A 130 1.03 9.20 -2.66
N VAL A 131 1.77 8.10 -2.78
CA VAL A 131 3.24 8.10 -2.72
C VAL A 131 3.82 8.35 -4.11
N LEU A 132 4.65 9.37 -4.23
CA LEU A 132 5.34 9.75 -5.45
C LEU A 132 6.78 9.23 -5.42
N CYS A 133 7.04 8.14 -6.10
CA CYS A 133 8.38 7.57 -6.23
C CYS A 133 8.52 6.83 -7.58
N ALA A 134 9.76 6.61 -8.01
CA ALA A 134 10.08 5.74 -9.15
C ALA A 134 10.75 4.47 -8.61
N MET A 135 9.98 3.40 -8.44
CA MET A 135 10.41 2.16 -7.78
C MET A 135 10.25 0.95 -8.70
N ASP A 136 11.25 0.09 -8.72
CA ASP A 136 11.17 -1.22 -9.36
C ASP A 136 10.82 -2.29 -8.30
N TYR A 137 9.59 -2.76 -8.33
CA TYR A 137 9.13 -3.79 -7.37
C TYR A 137 9.78 -5.17 -7.59
N ARG A 138 10.44 -5.42 -8.72
CA ARG A 138 11.19 -6.66 -8.94
C ARG A 138 12.38 -6.76 -7.99
N GLU A 139 13.09 -5.64 -7.76
CA GLU A 139 14.21 -5.59 -6.83
C GLU A 139 13.74 -5.76 -5.38
N VAL A 140 12.58 -5.18 -5.02
CA VAL A 140 11.99 -5.36 -3.70
C VAL A 140 11.56 -6.82 -3.49
N LEU A 141 10.92 -7.46 -4.49
CA LEU A 141 10.55 -8.87 -4.44
C LEU A 141 11.78 -9.78 -4.32
N LYS A 142 12.84 -9.48 -5.07
CA LYS A 142 14.11 -10.22 -4.96
C LYS A 142 14.66 -10.17 -3.53
N SER A 143 14.74 -8.99 -2.94
CA SER A 143 15.16 -8.82 -1.54
C SER A 143 14.25 -9.57 -0.56
N HIS A 144 12.92 -9.54 -0.79
CA HIS A 144 11.96 -10.29 0.01
C HIS A 144 12.24 -11.80 0.00
N VAL A 145 12.43 -12.37 -1.18
CA VAL A 145 12.69 -13.81 -1.36
C VAL A 145 14.05 -14.19 -0.77
N GLU A 146 15.09 -13.40 -1.01
CA GLU A 146 16.45 -13.67 -0.52
C GLU A 146 16.54 -13.58 1.01
N SER A 147 15.82 -12.67 1.63
CA SER A 147 15.76 -12.53 3.11
C SER A 147 14.97 -13.65 3.79
N GLY A 148 14.10 -14.35 3.05
CA GLY A 148 13.15 -15.32 3.61
C GLY A 148 12.19 -14.68 4.60
N ALA A 149 11.86 -13.41 4.41
CA ALA A 149 10.94 -12.67 5.27
C ALA A 149 9.48 -13.02 4.96
N ASP A 150 8.62 -12.84 5.95
CA ASP A 150 7.16 -12.95 5.82
C ASP A 150 6.57 -11.67 5.22
N VAL A 151 7.12 -10.50 5.62
CA VAL A 151 6.75 -9.19 5.09
C VAL A 151 8.01 -8.38 4.81
N THR A 152 8.09 -7.73 3.65
CA THR A 152 9.10 -6.71 3.37
C THR A 152 8.44 -5.35 3.34
N VAL A 153 9.00 -4.41 4.09
CA VAL A 153 8.62 -3.00 4.14
C VAL A 153 9.65 -2.20 3.37
N VAL A 154 9.21 -1.40 2.42
CA VAL A 154 10.09 -0.41 1.80
C VAL A 154 10.24 0.78 2.72
N VAL A 155 11.47 1.16 3.02
CA VAL A 155 11.78 2.32 3.87
C VAL A 155 12.55 3.37 3.08
N LYS A 156 12.30 4.65 3.38
CA LYS A 156 13.06 5.75 2.80
C LYS A 156 14.52 5.69 3.26
N ASP A 157 15.42 6.05 2.37
CA ASP A 157 16.79 6.35 2.78
C ASP A 157 16.81 7.64 3.60
N GLY A 158 17.56 7.62 4.71
CA GLY A 158 17.63 8.71 5.66
C GLY A 158 16.84 8.47 6.95
N ILE A 159 17.46 8.87 8.05
CA ILE A 159 16.93 8.69 9.41
C ILE A 159 15.92 9.79 9.71
N CYS A 160 14.81 9.43 10.35
CA CYS A 160 13.82 10.38 10.85
C CYS A 160 14.44 11.33 11.89
N ASP A 161 14.07 12.60 11.81
CA ASP A 161 14.50 13.65 12.77
C ASP A 161 13.65 13.72 14.04
N GLY A 162 12.60 12.92 14.14
CA GLY A 162 11.67 12.88 15.27
C GLY A 162 10.60 13.98 15.25
N GLN A 163 10.52 14.79 14.20
CA GLN A 163 9.59 15.91 14.12
C GLN A 163 8.34 15.63 13.28
N ARG A 164 8.43 14.67 12.34
CA ARG A 164 7.32 14.35 11.43
C ARG A 164 6.55 13.13 11.92
N GLU A 165 5.24 13.22 11.88
CA GLU A 165 4.37 12.05 12.01
C GLU A 165 4.50 11.17 10.77
N VAL A 166 4.60 9.87 10.99
CA VAL A 166 4.65 8.86 9.94
C VAL A 166 3.69 7.72 10.25
N ASP A 167 3.10 7.13 9.24
CA ASP A 167 2.19 5.99 9.43
C ASP A 167 2.94 4.80 10.03
N MET A 168 4.19 4.58 9.60
CA MET A 168 5.08 3.57 10.15
C MET A 168 6.54 3.96 9.95
N ALA A 169 7.38 3.62 10.93
CA ALA A 169 8.83 3.70 10.83
C ALA A 169 9.48 2.45 11.42
N VAL A 170 10.68 2.15 10.94
CA VAL A 170 11.44 0.94 11.30
C VAL A 170 12.83 1.34 11.79
N ARG A 171 13.26 0.77 12.91
CA ARG A 171 14.65 0.88 13.37
C ARG A 171 15.42 -0.36 12.93
N LEU A 172 16.61 -0.16 12.40
CA LEU A 172 17.51 -1.23 12.00
C LEU A 172 18.65 -1.39 13.01
N ASP A 173 19.11 -2.61 13.19
CA ASP A 173 20.32 -2.93 13.95
C ASP A 173 21.58 -2.72 13.09
N GLU A 174 22.76 -2.96 13.68
CA GLU A 174 24.05 -2.84 12.99
C GLU A 174 24.22 -3.78 11.80
N MET A 175 23.41 -4.84 11.73
CA MET A 175 23.39 -5.81 10.61
C MET A 175 22.32 -5.48 9.55
N GLY A 176 21.61 -4.35 9.69
CA GLY A 176 20.52 -3.94 8.80
C GLY A 176 19.23 -4.72 8.99
N LYS A 177 19.06 -5.46 10.08
CA LYS A 177 17.82 -6.17 10.41
C LYS A 177 16.87 -5.27 11.20
N VAL A 178 15.58 -5.53 11.06
CA VAL A 178 14.55 -4.81 11.84
C VAL A 178 14.72 -5.13 13.32
N ALA A 179 14.93 -4.08 14.10
CA ALA A 179 15.12 -4.14 15.55
C ALA A 179 13.95 -3.53 16.33
N ASP A 180 13.12 -2.70 15.66
CA ASP A 180 11.93 -2.10 16.28
C ASP A 180 11.01 -1.51 15.19
N ILE A 181 9.71 -1.38 15.50
CA ILE A 181 8.70 -0.79 14.61
C ILE A 181 7.85 0.19 15.39
N ALA A 182 7.65 1.39 14.84
CA ALA A 182 6.81 2.43 15.37
C ALA A 182 5.69 2.79 14.38
N CYS A 183 4.46 2.98 14.87
CA CYS A 183 3.30 3.32 14.05
C CYS A 183 2.50 4.49 14.63
N ASN A 184 2.00 5.37 13.75
CA ASN A 184 1.03 6.44 14.04
C ASN A 184 1.48 7.48 15.08
N TYR A 185 2.75 7.88 15.07
CA TYR A 185 3.26 9.02 15.85
C TYR A 185 4.59 9.52 15.26
N ALA A 186 5.08 10.62 15.76
CA ALA A 186 6.39 11.14 15.36
C ALA A 186 7.45 10.05 15.54
N ALA A 187 8.03 9.58 14.44
CA ALA A 187 9.01 8.51 14.48
C ALA A 187 10.20 8.94 15.34
N PRO A 188 10.63 8.13 16.33
CA PRO A 188 11.79 8.46 17.14
C PRO A 188 13.04 8.65 16.28
N GLN A 189 13.98 9.45 16.76
CA GLN A 189 15.27 9.60 16.11
C GLN A 189 15.95 8.23 15.92
N GLY A 190 16.52 7.97 14.76
CA GLY A 190 17.16 6.69 14.43
C GLY A 190 16.27 5.69 13.73
N PHE A 191 15.02 6.03 13.44
CA PHE A 191 14.10 5.23 12.63
C PHE A 191 14.11 5.67 11.17
N TYR A 192 13.77 4.73 10.26
CA TYR A 192 13.55 4.96 8.83
C TYR A 192 12.07 4.96 8.54
N ALA A 193 11.54 6.00 7.90
CA ALA A 193 10.13 6.08 7.54
C ALA A 193 9.77 5.06 6.47
N SER A 194 8.61 4.40 6.59
CA SER A 194 8.06 3.58 5.52
C SER A 194 7.81 4.41 4.26
N ALA A 195 8.08 3.83 3.10
CA ALA A 195 7.74 4.41 1.80
C ALA A 195 6.33 3.99 1.32
N GLY A 196 5.45 3.55 2.23
CA GLY A 196 4.08 3.16 1.90
C GLY A 196 3.96 1.98 0.94
N ALA A 197 5.00 1.14 0.85
CA ALA A 197 5.00 -0.05 0.01
C ALA A 197 5.44 -1.29 0.81
N PHE A 198 4.70 -2.40 0.62
CA PHE A 198 4.90 -3.66 1.33
C PHE A 198 4.83 -4.83 0.35
N ILE A 199 5.65 -5.87 0.56
CA ILE A 199 5.52 -7.16 -0.14
C ILE A 199 5.26 -8.26 0.87
N ILE A 200 4.29 -9.12 0.56
CA ILE A 200 3.88 -10.25 1.37
C ILE A 200 3.41 -11.38 0.43
N SER A 201 3.54 -12.64 0.82
CA SER A 201 2.93 -13.72 0.04
C SER A 201 1.39 -13.61 0.08
N ARG A 202 0.74 -13.93 -1.03
CA ARG A 202 -0.73 -13.83 -1.15
C ARG A 202 -1.45 -14.69 -0.11
N GLU A 203 -0.97 -15.90 0.11
CA GLU A 203 -1.55 -16.84 1.08
C GLU A 203 -1.46 -16.30 2.52
N LEU A 204 -0.27 -15.81 2.91
CA LEU A 204 -0.08 -15.23 4.24
C LEU A 204 -0.93 -13.96 4.42
N LEU A 205 -1.03 -13.11 3.39
CA LEU A 205 -1.89 -11.92 3.44
C LEU A 205 -3.33 -12.30 3.73
N MET A 206 -3.89 -13.27 2.99
CA MET A 206 -5.27 -13.73 3.17
C MET A 206 -5.50 -14.27 4.57
N GLU A 207 -4.60 -15.12 5.08
CA GLU A 207 -4.65 -15.65 6.46
C GLU A 207 -4.66 -14.51 7.49
N LYS A 208 -3.70 -13.59 7.39
CA LYS A 208 -3.54 -12.50 8.36
C LYS A 208 -4.66 -11.47 8.32
N VAL A 209 -5.24 -11.20 7.14
CA VAL A 209 -6.41 -10.32 7.02
C VAL A 209 -7.61 -10.96 7.73
N GLN A 210 -7.88 -12.24 7.53
CA GLN A 210 -8.99 -12.93 8.19
C GLN A 210 -8.79 -12.97 9.71
N GLU A 211 -7.58 -13.31 10.16
CA GLU A 211 -7.23 -13.34 11.59
C GLU A 211 -7.39 -11.97 12.27
N ALA A 212 -6.90 -10.91 11.62
CA ALA A 212 -6.92 -9.56 12.18
C ALA A 212 -8.36 -9.02 12.31
N VAL A 213 -9.15 -9.12 11.24
CA VAL A 213 -10.53 -8.61 11.21
C VAL A 213 -11.42 -9.36 12.21
N ALA A 214 -11.23 -10.68 12.37
CA ALA A 214 -11.94 -11.47 13.39
C ALA A 214 -11.64 -11.04 14.85
N ARG A 215 -10.58 -10.24 15.05
CA ARG A 215 -10.17 -9.69 16.35
C ARG A 215 -10.29 -8.17 16.42
N ASP A 216 -11.13 -7.56 15.59
CA ASP A 216 -11.32 -6.10 15.51
C ASP A 216 -10.04 -5.29 15.26
N ARG A 217 -9.16 -5.81 14.36
CA ARG A 217 -7.91 -5.19 13.96
C ARG A 217 -7.97 -4.82 12.48
N TYR A 218 -7.75 -3.55 12.15
CA TYR A 218 -8.06 -3.01 10.84
C TYR A 218 -6.91 -2.30 10.14
N HIS A 219 -5.83 -1.96 10.85
CA HIS A 219 -4.70 -1.19 10.34
C HIS A 219 -3.54 -2.11 9.91
N LEU A 220 -3.13 -2.04 8.64
CA LEU A 220 -2.07 -2.87 8.07
C LEU A 220 -0.77 -2.72 8.86
N GLU A 221 -0.33 -1.49 9.06
CA GLU A 221 0.96 -1.15 9.66
C GLU A 221 1.04 -1.60 11.12
N ARG A 222 0.04 -1.23 11.91
CA ARG A 222 -0.01 -1.53 13.34
C ARG A 222 -0.42 -2.97 13.64
N ASP A 223 -1.51 -3.42 13.00
CA ASP A 223 -2.20 -4.65 13.43
C ASP A 223 -1.70 -5.90 12.70
N LEU A 224 -1.07 -5.75 11.51
CA LEU A 224 -0.42 -6.85 10.82
C LEU A 224 1.10 -6.78 10.98
N VAL A 225 1.74 -5.66 10.57
CA VAL A 225 3.20 -5.61 10.51
C VAL A 225 3.82 -5.50 11.91
N MET A 226 3.50 -4.44 12.67
CA MET A 226 4.09 -4.22 14.00
C MET A 226 3.67 -5.32 14.99
N HIS A 227 2.35 -5.66 15.03
CA HIS A 227 1.89 -6.74 15.90
C HIS A 227 2.45 -8.10 15.48
N GLY A 228 2.57 -8.37 14.18
CA GLY A 228 3.18 -9.58 13.65
C GLY A 228 4.66 -9.70 14.01
N TYR A 229 5.41 -8.59 13.92
CA TYR A 229 6.80 -8.53 14.37
C TYR A 229 6.96 -8.99 15.83
N HIS A 230 6.08 -8.52 16.72
CA HIS A 230 6.07 -8.95 18.13
C HIS A 230 5.56 -10.39 18.36
N LYS A 231 5.11 -11.07 17.29
CA LYS A 231 4.63 -12.46 17.28
C LYS A 231 5.40 -13.34 16.29
N ASP A 232 6.69 -13.05 16.13
CA ASP A 232 7.66 -13.85 15.36
C ASP A 232 7.50 -13.81 13.84
N LEU A 233 6.71 -12.90 13.24
CA LEU A 233 6.81 -12.65 11.82
C LEU A 233 8.17 -12.03 11.49
N LYS A 234 8.83 -12.57 10.48
CA LYS A 234 10.09 -12.05 9.97
C LYS A 234 9.82 -10.84 9.07
N ILE A 235 10.15 -9.66 9.57
CA ILE A 235 10.02 -8.42 8.81
C ILE A 235 11.38 -8.05 8.23
N ASN A 236 11.43 -7.83 6.92
CA ASN A 236 12.59 -7.28 6.22
C ASN A 236 12.33 -5.80 5.89
N ALA A 237 13.34 -4.98 5.99
CA ALA A 237 13.31 -3.60 5.54
C ALA A 237 14.14 -3.47 4.26
N TYR A 238 13.54 -2.96 3.19
CA TYR A 238 14.21 -2.66 1.93
C TYR A 238 14.50 -1.16 1.85
N PRO A 239 15.76 -0.71 1.97
CA PRO A 239 16.09 0.69 1.88
C PRO A 239 15.97 1.18 0.43
N PHE A 240 15.14 2.20 0.19
CA PHE A 240 14.92 2.82 -1.09
C PHE A 240 15.70 4.13 -1.19
N ALA A 241 16.77 4.13 -1.97
CA ALA A 241 17.66 5.28 -2.15
C ALA A 241 17.12 6.36 -3.12
N GLY A 242 15.96 6.11 -3.75
CA GLY A 242 15.32 7.08 -4.64
C GLY A 242 14.51 8.15 -3.90
N VAL A 243 14.05 9.14 -4.65
CA VAL A 243 13.14 10.16 -4.11
C VAL A 243 11.78 9.54 -3.86
N ALA A 244 11.28 9.68 -2.64
CA ALA A 244 9.90 9.34 -2.26
C ALA A 244 9.28 10.55 -1.57
N LEU A 245 8.24 11.13 -2.20
CA LEU A 245 7.51 12.30 -1.70
C LEU A 245 6.12 11.86 -1.23
N TYR A 246 5.64 12.55 -0.22
CA TYR A 246 4.27 12.43 0.28
C TYR A 246 3.61 13.79 0.25
N ASN A 247 2.34 13.84 -0.06
CA ASN A 247 1.55 15.04 0.12
C ASN A 247 1.17 15.16 1.61
N GLU A 248 1.89 15.98 2.34
CA GLU A 248 1.63 16.21 3.77
C GLU A 248 0.86 17.51 4.02
N SER A 249 0.92 18.47 3.09
CA SER A 249 0.22 19.75 3.19
C SER A 249 -0.09 20.35 1.81
N GLU A 250 -0.96 21.38 1.77
CA GLU A 250 -1.27 22.15 0.53
C GLU A 250 -0.04 22.91 -0.02
N LEU A 251 1.01 23.04 0.75
CA LEU A 251 2.23 23.82 0.44
C LEU A 251 3.38 22.95 -0.09
N GLU A 252 3.23 21.65 -0.13
CA GLU A 252 4.16 20.67 -0.70
C GLU A 252 3.67 20.16 -2.06
#